data_03e732027a083dcde06b749c513328c1
#
_entry.id   03e732027a083dcde06b749c513328c1
#
_cell.length_a   1.000
_cell.length_b   1.000
_cell.length_c   1.000
_cell.angle_alpha   90.00
_cell.angle_beta   90.00
_cell.angle_gamma   90.00
#
_symmetry.space_group_name_H-M   'P 1'
#
loop_
_entity.id
_entity.type
_entity.pdbx_description
1 polymer ?
#
loop_
_entity_poly.entity_id
_entity_poly.type
_entity_poly.pdbx_seq_one_letter_code
_entity_poly.pdbx_strand_id
1 'polypeptide(L)'
;DLPWPETTAELDEVWRKRVKNDALSLVLTGKDWEETRKVLDERYDRVLKRIEQVNSDDVFEAFMNSYAHSLDPHSSYFSPRNADEYQIQMSLSYDGIGASLQLQEDYVTVLDVIPGGPAAVDGQLKPKDRIMAVSQGPDGEFVDVVGWRLDDVVQLIRGPGGTEVRLQILASGANPGSPMSILTLKRDKVKLEAQAAQKSTMEVERDGRTVKVGVIEIPSFYQDYSARAAGDESYTSTTRDVRRLVEELKAENIEALVIDLRNNGGGHLSEATGLTGLFIGDGPVVQVRDSTGRLEVLDESAPKPVWDGPMGVLVNRFS
;
A
#
# COMPACT_ATOMS: atom_id res chain seq x y z
N ASP A 1 2.86 29.53 15.41
CA ASP A 1 2.07 29.78 14.19
C ASP A 1 2.30 31.22 13.77
N LEU A 2 2.83 31.43 12.55
CA LEU A 2 2.95 32.77 11.97
C LEU A 2 1.60 33.14 11.33
N PRO A 3 1.17 34.39 11.43
CA PRO A 3 -0.02 34.85 10.74
C PRO A 3 0.15 34.73 9.22
N TRP A 4 -0.95 34.52 8.52
CA TRP A 4 -0.94 34.50 7.06
C TRP A 4 -0.53 35.88 6.52
N PRO A 5 0.30 35.96 5.46
CA PRO A 5 0.62 37.23 4.80
C PRO A 5 -0.67 37.88 4.25
N GLU A 6 -0.85 39.17 4.52
CA GLU A 6 -2.01 39.94 4.03
C GLU A 6 -1.72 40.60 2.66
N THR A 7 -0.46 40.73 2.29
CA THR A 7 -0.02 41.35 1.03
C THR A 7 0.97 40.47 0.27
N THR A 8 1.06 40.66 -1.05
CA THR A 8 2.09 40.01 -1.88
C THR A 8 3.50 40.33 -1.41
N ALA A 9 3.74 41.56 -0.97
CA ALA A 9 5.06 41.95 -0.48
C ALA A 9 5.46 41.23 0.81
N GLU A 10 4.51 40.96 1.70
CA GLU A 10 4.75 40.13 2.89
C GLU A 10 5.00 38.69 2.53
N LEU A 11 4.26 38.16 1.57
CA LEU A 11 4.44 36.81 1.04
C LEU A 11 5.83 36.64 0.40
N ASP A 12 6.26 37.61 -0.41
CA ASP A 12 7.59 37.62 -1.02
C ASP A 12 8.70 37.62 0.05
N GLU A 13 8.51 38.39 1.13
CA GLU A 13 9.48 38.41 2.25
C GLU A 13 9.51 37.07 3.00
N VAL A 14 8.39 36.37 3.17
CA VAL A 14 8.33 35.02 3.75
C VAL A 14 9.11 34.04 2.85
N TRP A 15 8.88 34.06 1.54
CA TRP A 15 9.62 33.24 0.60
C TRP A 15 11.10 33.55 0.56
N ARG A 16 11.46 34.83 0.55
CA ARG A 16 12.87 35.26 0.60
C ARG A 16 13.60 34.68 1.82
N LYS A 17 12.96 34.76 3.00
CA LYS A 17 13.51 34.18 4.24
C LYS A 17 13.63 32.64 4.16
N ARG A 18 12.65 31.98 3.60
CA ARG A 18 12.65 30.53 3.43
C ARG A 18 13.77 30.06 2.51
N VAL A 19 13.85 30.64 1.31
CA VAL A 19 14.92 30.32 0.35
C VAL A 19 16.30 30.60 0.94
N LYS A 20 16.45 31.71 1.65
CA LYS A 20 17.72 32.06 2.37
C LYS A 20 18.06 30.99 3.42
N ASN A 21 17.08 30.54 4.19
CA ASN A 21 17.29 29.49 5.20
C ASN A 21 17.72 28.16 4.57
N ASP A 22 17.06 27.77 3.50
CA ASP A 22 17.38 26.55 2.77
C ASP A 22 18.78 26.63 2.14
N ALA A 23 19.15 27.79 1.56
CA ALA A 23 20.48 28.03 1.03
C ALA A 23 21.56 27.94 2.12
N LEU A 24 21.34 28.61 3.26
CA LEU A 24 22.29 28.57 4.40
C LEU A 24 22.45 27.13 4.92
N SER A 25 21.37 26.36 5.00
CA SER A 25 21.43 24.97 5.43
C SER A 25 22.32 24.13 4.51
N LEU A 26 22.22 24.32 3.19
CA LEU A 26 23.05 23.63 2.21
C LEU A 26 24.53 24.05 2.27
N VAL A 27 24.79 25.34 2.40
CA VAL A 27 26.16 25.87 2.55
C VAL A 27 26.82 25.34 3.83
N LEU A 28 26.07 25.24 4.92
CA LEU A 28 26.58 24.68 6.19
C LEU A 28 26.91 23.18 6.09
N THR A 29 26.37 22.47 5.11
CA THR A 29 26.78 21.08 4.81
C THR A 29 28.02 20.98 3.91
N GLY A 30 28.65 22.08 3.58
CA GLY A 30 29.91 22.18 2.81
C GLY A 30 29.71 22.32 1.29
N LYS A 31 28.49 22.60 0.82
CA LYS A 31 28.23 22.90 -0.60
C LYS A 31 28.64 24.31 -0.95
N ASP A 32 29.24 24.48 -2.13
CA ASP A 32 29.51 25.82 -2.66
C ASP A 32 28.21 26.51 -3.14
N TRP A 33 28.33 27.73 -3.62
CA TRP A 33 27.16 28.52 -4.04
C TRP A 33 26.52 28.01 -5.34
N GLU A 34 27.30 27.49 -6.30
CA GLU A 34 26.76 26.96 -7.56
C GLU A 34 26.02 25.66 -7.32
N GLU A 35 26.58 24.76 -6.53
CA GLU A 35 25.93 23.51 -6.10
C GLU A 35 24.64 23.80 -5.31
N THR A 36 24.70 24.77 -4.37
CA THR A 36 23.54 25.18 -3.58
C THR A 36 22.42 25.69 -4.45
N ARG A 37 22.72 26.58 -5.40
CA ARG A 37 21.76 27.12 -6.35
C ARG A 37 21.10 26.01 -7.19
N LYS A 38 21.90 25.14 -7.78
CA LYS A 38 21.40 24.02 -8.56
C LYS A 38 20.42 23.13 -7.78
N VAL A 39 20.80 22.77 -6.55
CA VAL A 39 19.94 21.93 -5.68
C VAL A 39 18.63 22.66 -5.33
N LEU A 40 18.67 23.96 -5.11
CA LEU A 40 17.47 24.74 -4.81
C LEU A 40 16.56 24.90 -6.03
N ASP A 41 17.12 25.22 -7.20
CA ASP A 41 16.37 25.32 -8.44
C ASP A 41 15.64 23.99 -8.71
N GLU A 42 16.33 22.85 -8.69
CA GLU A 42 15.72 21.52 -8.86
C GLU A 42 14.68 21.20 -7.78
N ARG A 43 14.88 21.65 -6.54
CA ARG A 43 13.92 21.45 -5.45
C ARG A 43 12.63 22.23 -5.66
N TYR A 44 12.74 23.51 -6.01
CA TYR A 44 11.58 24.36 -6.22
C TYR A 44 10.84 24.02 -7.52
N ASP A 45 11.54 23.62 -8.57
CA ASP A 45 10.91 23.10 -9.79
C ASP A 45 10.06 21.87 -9.51
N ARG A 46 10.56 20.94 -8.68
CA ARG A 46 9.74 19.78 -8.24
C ARG A 46 8.52 20.21 -7.42
N VAL A 47 8.61 21.26 -6.61
CA VAL A 47 7.47 21.80 -5.86
C VAL A 47 6.44 22.39 -6.81
N LEU A 48 6.87 23.20 -7.78
CA LEU A 48 5.99 23.79 -8.81
C LEU A 48 5.27 22.71 -9.61
N LYS A 49 6.01 21.72 -10.16
CA LYS A 49 5.41 20.58 -10.86
C LYS A 49 4.33 19.88 -10.01
N ARG A 50 4.59 19.67 -8.71
CA ARG A 50 3.62 19.03 -7.82
C ARG A 50 2.37 19.86 -7.63
N ILE A 51 2.51 21.19 -7.54
CA ILE A 51 1.36 22.10 -7.40
C ILE A 51 0.53 22.13 -8.70
N GLU A 52 1.19 22.18 -9.85
CA GLU A 52 0.52 22.14 -11.17
C GLU A 52 -0.26 20.86 -11.42
N GLN A 53 0.14 19.76 -10.79
CA GLN A 53 -0.54 18.46 -10.87
C GLN A 53 -1.74 18.34 -9.92
N VAL A 54 -1.96 19.27 -8.99
CA VAL A 54 -3.15 19.25 -8.10
C VAL A 54 -4.40 19.53 -8.94
N ASN A 55 -5.37 18.64 -8.83
CA ASN A 55 -6.66 18.76 -9.52
C ASN A 55 -7.81 19.07 -8.55
N SER A 56 -9.01 19.26 -9.08
CA SER A 56 -10.20 19.58 -8.29
C SER A 56 -10.57 18.49 -7.28
N ASP A 57 -10.33 17.23 -7.61
CA ASP A 57 -10.66 16.10 -6.75
C ASP A 57 -9.73 16.05 -5.54
N ASP A 58 -8.43 16.35 -5.74
CA ASP A 58 -7.46 16.45 -4.63
C ASP A 58 -7.87 17.59 -3.67
N VAL A 59 -8.33 18.72 -4.20
CA VAL A 59 -8.79 19.85 -3.37
C VAL A 59 -10.08 19.49 -2.62
N PHE A 60 -11.02 18.83 -3.30
CA PHE A 60 -12.26 18.38 -2.68
C PHE A 60 -12.00 17.36 -1.56
N GLU A 61 -11.13 16.37 -1.81
CA GLU A 61 -10.75 15.39 -0.80
C GLU A 61 -10.08 16.05 0.42
N ALA A 62 -9.17 17.01 0.20
CA ALA A 62 -8.54 17.75 1.28
C ALA A 62 -9.55 18.56 2.11
N PHE A 63 -10.53 19.18 1.45
CA PHE A 63 -11.62 19.89 2.12
C PHE A 63 -12.50 18.96 2.95
N MET A 64 -12.94 17.84 2.38
CA MET A 64 -13.77 16.85 3.06
C MET A 64 -13.05 16.23 4.26
N ASN A 65 -11.76 15.93 4.13
CA ASN A 65 -10.96 15.41 5.24
C ASN A 65 -10.74 16.45 6.34
N SER A 66 -10.55 17.74 5.99
CA SER A 66 -10.49 18.81 6.98
C SER A 66 -11.79 18.92 7.78
N TYR A 67 -12.93 18.78 7.10
CA TYR A 67 -14.24 18.76 7.74
C TYR A 67 -14.44 17.53 8.62
N ALA A 68 -14.16 16.31 8.10
CA ALA A 68 -14.30 15.07 8.84
C ALA A 68 -13.46 15.07 10.13
N HIS A 69 -12.19 15.46 10.04
CA HIS A 69 -11.28 15.54 11.18
C HIS A 69 -11.64 16.61 12.21
N SER A 70 -12.45 17.63 11.83
CA SER A 70 -13.00 18.59 12.81
C SER A 70 -14.08 17.98 13.68
N LEU A 71 -14.73 16.91 13.22
CA LEU A 71 -15.78 16.19 13.94
C LEU A 71 -15.24 14.99 14.70
N ASP A 72 -14.37 14.22 14.05
CA ASP A 72 -13.75 13.01 14.62
C ASP A 72 -12.38 12.75 13.99
N PRO A 73 -11.28 12.68 14.77
CA PRO A 73 -9.93 12.49 14.25
C PRO A 73 -9.70 11.14 13.56
N HIS A 74 -10.60 10.18 13.71
CA HIS A 74 -10.51 8.84 13.11
C HIS A 74 -11.40 8.66 11.88
N SER A 75 -12.21 9.68 11.54
CA SER A 75 -13.06 9.64 10.35
C SER A 75 -12.38 10.31 9.17
N SER A 76 -12.39 9.64 8.01
CA SER A 76 -11.80 10.15 6.78
C SER A 76 -12.75 9.96 5.60
N TYR A 77 -12.72 10.91 4.68
CA TYR A 77 -13.31 10.79 3.36
C TYR A 77 -12.28 10.21 2.38
N PHE A 78 -12.68 9.22 1.63
CA PHE A 78 -11.90 8.72 0.51
C PHE A 78 -12.53 9.16 -0.80
N SER A 79 -11.74 9.74 -1.70
CA SER A 79 -12.12 9.86 -3.11
C SER A 79 -12.34 8.46 -3.70
N PRO A 80 -13.09 8.32 -4.82
CA PRO A 80 -13.27 7.02 -5.47
C PRO A 80 -11.96 6.26 -5.67
N ARG A 81 -10.92 6.95 -6.14
CA ARG A 81 -9.58 6.38 -6.33
C ARG A 81 -8.98 5.84 -5.03
N ASN A 82 -9.02 6.62 -3.95
CA ASN A 82 -8.45 6.20 -2.68
C ASN A 82 -9.29 5.10 -2.01
N ALA A 83 -10.60 5.06 -2.27
CA ALA A 83 -11.46 3.95 -1.87
C ALA A 83 -11.08 2.65 -2.59
N ASP A 84 -10.80 2.71 -3.90
CA ASP A 84 -10.31 1.55 -4.67
C ASP A 84 -8.96 1.06 -4.14
N GLU A 85 -8.01 1.98 -3.88
CA GLU A 85 -6.71 1.61 -3.29
C GLU A 85 -6.87 0.95 -1.90
N TYR A 86 -7.73 1.49 -1.05
CA TYR A 86 -8.05 0.89 0.24
C TYR A 86 -8.67 -0.50 0.08
N GLN A 87 -9.58 -0.67 -0.88
CA GLN A 87 -10.18 -1.98 -1.17
C GLN A 87 -9.11 -2.99 -1.64
N ILE A 88 -8.18 -2.58 -2.50
CA ILE A 88 -7.06 -3.43 -2.94
C ILE A 88 -6.19 -3.86 -1.76
N GLN A 89 -5.85 -2.93 -0.86
CA GLN A 89 -5.08 -3.23 0.34
C GLN A 89 -5.80 -4.20 1.28
N MET A 90 -7.13 -4.09 1.35
CA MET A 90 -7.92 -4.98 2.22
C MET A 90 -8.22 -6.33 1.57
N SER A 91 -8.41 -6.40 0.25
CA SER A 91 -8.66 -7.67 -0.46
C SER A 91 -7.37 -8.42 -0.83
N LEU A 92 -6.22 -7.76 -0.76
CA LEU A 92 -4.93 -8.22 -1.26
C LEU A 92 -4.99 -8.71 -2.71
N SER A 93 -5.84 -8.09 -3.51
CA SER A 93 -5.98 -8.42 -4.93
C SER A 93 -6.55 -7.26 -5.73
N TYR A 94 -6.22 -7.22 -7.02
CA TYR A 94 -6.77 -6.25 -7.97
C TYR A 94 -6.76 -6.81 -9.38
N ASP A 95 -7.57 -6.24 -10.25
CA ASP A 95 -7.54 -6.58 -11.67
C ASP A 95 -6.56 -5.67 -12.41
N GLY A 96 -5.58 -6.27 -13.09
CA GLY A 96 -4.53 -5.51 -13.75
C GLY A 96 -3.50 -6.39 -14.45
N ILE A 97 -2.32 -5.85 -14.68
CA ILE A 97 -1.22 -6.55 -15.37
C ILE A 97 -0.22 -7.23 -14.42
N GLY A 98 -0.25 -6.95 -13.12
CA GLY A 98 0.69 -7.54 -12.17
C GLY A 98 2.09 -6.93 -12.26
N ALA A 99 2.20 -5.61 -12.21
CA ALA A 99 3.48 -4.90 -12.13
C ALA A 99 3.42 -3.80 -11.07
N SER A 100 4.51 -3.65 -10.31
CA SER A 100 4.75 -2.51 -9.43
C SER A 100 5.41 -1.41 -10.23
N LEU A 101 4.89 -0.19 -10.13
CA LEU A 101 5.32 0.96 -10.90
C LEU A 101 5.80 2.07 -9.98
N GLN A 102 6.75 2.87 -10.47
CA GLN A 102 7.22 4.08 -9.80
C GLN A 102 7.43 5.20 -10.82
N LEU A 103 7.30 6.43 -10.37
CA LEU A 103 7.70 7.58 -11.18
C LEU A 103 9.20 7.81 -10.97
N GLN A 104 9.97 7.73 -12.05
CA GLN A 104 11.39 8.07 -12.06
C GLN A 104 11.62 9.19 -13.09
N GLU A 105 11.97 10.38 -12.62
CA GLU A 105 11.96 11.61 -13.40
C GLU A 105 10.54 11.86 -13.96
N ASP A 106 10.38 11.87 -15.27
CA ASP A 106 9.11 12.04 -15.97
C ASP A 106 8.52 10.73 -16.51
N TYR A 107 9.12 9.58 -16.19
CA TYR A 107 8.75 8.28 -16.73
C TYR A 107 8.16 7.37 -15.68
N VAL A 108 7.02 6.76 -16.01
CA VAL A 108 6.49 5.63 -15.23
C VAL A 108 7.33 4.41 -15.54
N THR A 109 8.06 3.93 -14.55
CA THR A 109 9.07 2.88 -14.68
C THR A 109 8.62 1.64 -13.89
N VAL A 110 8.82 0.48 -14.49
CA VAL A 110 8.54 -0.81 -13.84
C VAL A 110 9.56 -1.02 -12.72
N LEU A 111 9.08 -1.13 -11.48
CA LEU A 111 9.91 -1.46 -10.34
C LEU A 111 10.12 -2.97 -10.25
N ASP A 112 9.01 -3.71 -10.32
CA ASP A 112 9.03 -5.17 -10.25
C ASP A 112 7.80 -5.77 -10.97
N VAL A 113 7.85 -7.04 -11.30
CA VAL A 113 6.75 -7.81 -11.90
C VAL A 113 6.29 -8.86 -10.89
N ILE A 114 4.99 -8.82 -10.58
CA ILE A 114 4.38 -9.67 -9.53
C ILE A 114 4.29 -11.11 -10.04
N PRO A 115 4.89 -12.08 -9.34
CA PRO A 115 4.83 -13.49 -9.74
C PRO A 115 3.38 -13.97 -9.91
N GLY A 116 3.14 -14.74 -10.95
CA GLY A 116 1.80 -15.26 -11.28
C GLY A 116 0.85 -14.25 -11.94
N GLY A 117 1.19 -12.97 -11.99
CA GLY A 117 0.40 -11.96 -12.70
C GLY A 117 0.60 -12.02 -14.22
N PRO A 118 -0.31 -11.38 -15.00
CA PRO A 118 -0.26 -11.41 -16.47
C PRO A 118 1.08 -11.01 -17.08
N ALA A 119 1.72 -9.95 -16.57
CA ALA A 119 3.03 -9.52 -17.06
C ALA A 119 4.15 -10.53 -16.77
N ALA A 120 4.07 -11.25 -15.63
CA ALA A 120 5.04 -12.30 -15.31
C ALA A 120 4.86 -13.52 -16.22
N VAL A 121 3.62 -13.89 -16.52
CA VAL A 121 3.30 -15.01 -17.42
C VAL A 121 3.72 -14.70 -18.85
N ASP A 122 3.49 -13.47 -19.32
CA ASP A 122 3.92 -13.01 -20.64
C ASP A 122 5.46 -12.91 -20.76
N GLY A 123 6.14 -12.48 -19.71
CA GLY A 123 7.59 -12.47 -19.58
C GLY A 123 8.34 -11.41 -20.40
N GLN A 124 7.65 -10.52 -21.12
CA GLN A 124 8.28 -9.46 -21.92
C GLN A 124 8.55 -8.20 -21.11
N LEU A 125 7.65 -7.82 -20.17
CA LEU A 125 7.82 -6.67 -19.29
C LEU A 125 8.87 -6.96 -18.21
N LYS A 126 9.82 -6.05 -18.06
CA LYS A 126 10.96 -6.23 -17.15
C LYS A 126 11.14 -5.05 -16.19
N PRO A 127 11.74 -5.28 -15.01
CA PRO A 127 12.16 -4.19 -14.15
C PRO A 127 13.02 -3.16 -14.88
N LYS A 128 12.78 -1.88 -14.60
CA LYS A 128 13.40 -0.69 -15.21
C LYS A 128 12.94 -0.36 -16.64
N ASP A 129 12.02 -1.11 -17.22
CA ASP A 129 11.35 -0.69 -18.44
C ASP A 129 10.49 0.55 -18.18
N ARG A 130 10.44 1.47 -19.15
CA ARG A 130 9.68 2.72 -19.05
C ARG A 130 8.43 2.65 -19.94
N ILE A 131 7.29 3.01 -19.36
CA ILE A 131 6.01 3.04 -20.06
C ILE A 131 5.87 4.43 -20.69
N MET A 132 5.80 4.48 -22.00
CA MET A 132 5.75 5.73 -22.77
C MET A 132 4.32 6.09 -23.16
N ALA A 133 3.50 5.09 -23.49
CA ALA A 133 2.10 5.29 -23.84
C ALA A 133 1.25 4.06 -23.48
N VAL A 134 -0.03 4.29 -23.26
CA VAL A 134 -1.03 3.26 -22.90
C VAL A 134 -2.19 3.32 -23.87
N SER A 135 -2.71 2.17 -24.29
CA SER A 135 -3.88 2.05 -25.16
C SER A 135 -4.84 1.00 -24.62
N GLN A 136 -6.13 1.21 -24.83
CA GLN A 136 -7.20 0.31 -24.38
C GLN A 136 -7.67 -0.58 -25.53
N GLY A 137 -7.70 -1.89 -25.27
CA GLY A 137 -8.14 -2.87 -26.26
C GLY A 137 -7.25 -2.99 -27.49
N PRO A 138 -7.65 -3.81 -28.49
CA PRO A 138 -6.82 -4.12 -29.65
C PRO A 138 -6.64 -2.94 -30.60
N ASP A 139 -7.64 -2.05 -30.73
CA ASP A 139 -7.69 -0.99 -31.74
C ASP A 139 -7.67 0.43 -31.15
N GLY A 140 -7.50 0.58 -29.82
CA GLY A 140 -7.49 1.87 -29.16
C GLY A 140 -6.30 2.75 -29.59
N GLU A 141 -6.43 4.05 -29.51
CA GLU A 141 -5.34 4.98 -29.73
C GLU A 141 -4.38 4.97 -28.53
N PHE A 142 -3.09 5.16 -28.79
CA PHE A 142 -2.11 5.31 -27.71
C PHE A 142 -2.16 6.71 -27.13
N VAL A 143 -2.31 6.77 -25.82
CA VAL A 143 -2.21 8.00 -25.02
C VAL A 143 -0.80 8.09 -24.46
N ASP A 144 -0.07 9.15 -24.83
CA ASP A 144 1.25 9.44 -24.26
C ASP A 144 1.09 9.76 -22.77
N VAL A 145 1.90 9.11 -21.93
CA VAL A 145 1.83 9.24 -20.47
C VAL A 145 3.10 9.80 -19.85
N VAL A 146 4.04 10.27 -20.67
CA VAL A 146 5.29 10.89 -20.18
C VAL A 146 4.96 12.17 -19.41
N GLY A 147 5.49 12.30 -18.20
CA GLY A 147 5.25 13.44 -17.33
C GLY A 147 3.90 13.42 -16.59
N TRP A 148 3.08 12.39 -16.77
CA TRP A 148 1.83 12.23 -16.03
C TRP A 148 2.09 11.81 -14.57
N ARG A 149 1.10 12.02 -13.72
CA ARG A 149 1.10 11.47 -12.36
C ARG A 149 1.06 9.93 -12.44
N LEU A 150 1.81 9.29 -11.56
CA LEU A 150 1.84 7.82 -11.48
C LEU A 150 0.43 7.23 -11.34
N ASP A 151 -0.38 7.81 -10.48
CA ASP A 151 -1.73 7.32 -10.19
C ASP A 151 -2.64 7.35 -11.43
N ASP A 152 -2.54 8.41 -12.25
CA ASP A 152 -3.35 8.55 -13.46
C ASP A 152 -2.94 7.48 -14.50
N VAL A 153 -1.64 7.20 -14.62
CA VAL A 153 -1.15 6.14 -15.50
C VAL A 153 -1.56 4.76 -14.98
N VAL A 154 -1.49 4.53 -13.67
CA VAL A 154 -1.95 3.28 -13.05
C VAL A 154 -3.43 3.03 -13.33
N GLN A 155 -4.29 4.08 -13.27
CA GLN A 155 -5.70 3.96 -13.61
C GLN A 155 -5.94 3.56 -15.09
N LEU A 156 -5.11 4.04 -16.02
CA LEU A 156 -5.17 3.61 -17.42
C LEU A 156 -4.73 2.15 -17.62
N ILE A 157 -3.76 1.68 -16.82
CA ILE A 157 -3.22 0.33 -16.93
C ILE A 157 -4.14 -0.69 -16.27
N ARG A 158 -4.72 -0.38 -15.10
CA ARG A 158 -5.74 -1.19 -14.43
C ARG A 158 -7.05 -1.21 -15.23
N GLY A 159 -7.92 -2.12 -14.92
CA GLY A 159 -9.25 -2.23 -15.53
C GLY A 159 -9.80 -3.64 -15.37
N PRO A 160 -11.05 -3.89 -15.80
CA PRO A 160 -11.74 -5.16 -15.58
C PRO A 160 -10.94 -6.36 -16.11
N GLY A 161 -10.93 -7.44 -15.33
CA GLY A 161 -10.32 -8.71 -15.73
C GLY A 161 -10.86 -9.20 -17.08
N GLY A 162 -10.00 -9.82 -17.88
CA GLY A 162 -10.34 -10.28 -19.23
C GLY A 162 -10.23 -9.22 -20.33
N THR A 163 -10.06 -7.92 -20.00
CA THR A 163 -9.85 -6.86 -20.99
C THR A 163 -8.37 -6.72 -21.38
N GLU A 164 -8.10 -6.14 -22.55
CA GLU A 164 -6.74 -5.94 -23.05
C GLU A 164 -6.26 -4.50 -22.81
N VAL A 165 -4.97 -4.38 -22.48
CA VAL A 165 -4.23 -3.13 -22.45
C VAL A 165 -2.96 -3.28 -23.28
N ARG A 166 -2.63 -2.26 -24.06
CA ARG A 166 -1.37 -2.21 -24.83
C ARG A 166 -0.48 -1.11 -24.28
N LEU A 167 0.78 -1.45 -24.09
CA LEU A 167 1.80 -0.55 -23.56
C LEU A 167 2.87 -0.31 -24.62
N GLN A 168 3.25 0.93 -24.84
CA GLN A 168 4.50 1.25 -25.53
C GLN A 168 5.61 1.31 -24.50
N ILE A 169 6.60 0.44 -24.68
CA ILE A 169 7.69 0.25 -23.74
C ILE A 169 9.01 0.71 -24.34
N LEU A 170 9.72 1.54 -23.60
CA LEU A 170 11.11 1.85 -23.84
C LEU A 170 11.96 0.99 -22.89
N ALA A 171 12.77 0.11 -23.47
CA ALA A 171 13.55 -0.86 -22.70
C ALA A 171 14.53 -0.18 -21.73
N SER A 172 14.84 -0.87 -20.63
CA SER A 172 15.83 -0.42 -19.65
C SER A 172 17.15 -0.05 -20.31
N GLY A 173 17.70 1.12 -19.95
CA GLY A 173 18.97 1.62 -20.51
C GLY A 173 18.90 2.20 -21.92
N ALA A 174 17.76 2.12 -22.62
CA ALA A 174 17.60 2.75 -23.93
C ALA A 174 17.49 4.28 -23.82
N ASN A 175 18.06 4.99 -24.79
CA ASN A 175 17.95 6.45 -24.83
C ASN A 175 16.56 6.91 -25.32
N PRO A 176 16.10 8.11 -24.91
CA PRO A 176 14.93 8.73 -25.53
C PRO A 176 15.08 8.78 -27.07
N GLY A 177 14.04 8.34 -27.80
CA GLY A 177 14.08 8.23 -29.27
C GLY A 177 14.55 6.88 -29.83
N SER A 178 14.96 5.94 -28.97
CA SER A 178 15.18 4.54 -29.38
C SER A 178 13.85 3.88 -29.79
N PRO A 179 13.89 2.83 -30.64
CA PRO A 179 12.68 2.06 -30.96
C PRO A 179 11.97 1.54 -29.72
N MET A 180 10.67 1.73 -29.67
CA MET A 180 9.80 1.22 -28.61
C MET A 180 9.16 -0.09 -29.04
N SER A 181 8.96 -0.99 -28.09
CA SER A 181 8.16 -2.21 -28.29
C SER A 181 6.71 -1.96 -27.86
N ILE A 182 5.78 -2.66 -28.52
CA ILE A 182 4.38 -2.68 -28.11
C ILE A 182 4.15 -4.02 -27.43
N LEU A 183 3.69 -3.96 -26.19
CA LEU A 183 3.31 -5.10 -25.38
C LEU A 183 1.80 -5.12 -25.21
N THR A 184 1.14 -6.23 -25.54
CA THR A 184 -0.29 -6.44 -25.32
C THR A 184 -0.48 -7.41 -24.17
N LEU A 185 -1.16 -6.96 -23.11
CA LEU A 185 -1.45 -7.75 -21.93
C LEU A 185 -2.95 -7.87 -21.72
N LYS A 186 -3.41 -9.04 -21.35
CA LYS A 186 -4.77 -9.25 -20.87
C LYS A 186 -4.79 -9.10 -19.36
N ARG A 187 -5.63 -8.20 -18.86
CA ARG A 187 -5.80 -7.99 -17.42
C ARG A 187 -6.40 -9.22 -16.77
N ASP A 188 -5.94 -9.53 -15.59
CA ASP A 188 -6.50 -10.61 -14.79
C ASP A 188 -6.36 -10.29 -13.29
N LYS A 189 -6.95 -11.12 -12.43
CA LYS A 189 -6.84 -10.96 -10.97
C LYS A 189 -5.40 -11.23 -10.53
N VAL A 190 -4.78 -10.21 -9.96
CA VAL A 190 -3.43 -10.25 -9.39
C VAL A 190 -3.55 -10.36 -7.88
N LYS A 191 -2.90 -11.35 -7.27
CA LYS A 191 -2.87 -11.55 -5.82
C LYS A 191 -1.59 -10.96 -5.24
N LEU A 192 -1.72 -10.24 -4.13
CA LEU A 192 -0.60 -9.63 -3.40
C LEU A 192 -0.15 -10.54 -2.25
N GLU A 193 0.22 -11.78 -2.55
CA GLU A 193 0.55 -12.80 -1.55
C GLU A 193 1.71 -12.39 -0.62
N ALA A 194 2.64 -11.58 -1.10
CA ALA A 194 3.72 -11.04 -0.28
C ALA A 194 3.25 -10.08 0.83
N GLN A 195 2.02 -9.55 0.71
CA GLN A 195 1.40 -8.66 1.70
C GLN A 195 0.44 -9.40 2.65
N ALA A 196 0.22 -10.68 2.43
CA ALA A 196 -0.54 -11.54 3.34
C ALA A 196 0.30 -11.93 4.57
N ALA A 197 -0.35 -12.56 5.55
CA ALA A 197 0.35 -13.13 6.70
C ALA A 197 1.41 -14.15 6.25
N GLN A 198 2.60 -14.06 6.84
CA GLN A 198 3.75 -14.91 6.53
C GLN A 198 4.21 -15.67 7.77
N LYS A 199 4.68 -16.90 7.58
CA LYS A 199 5.29 -17.67 8.66
C LYS A 199 6.80 -17.78 8.51
N SER A 200 7.47 -17.90 9.63
CA SER A 200 8.88 -18.30 9.72
C SER A 200 9.11 -19.13 10.96
N THR A 201 10.25 -19.77 11.07
CA THR A 201 10.68 -20.47 12.27
C THR A 201 12.03 -19.97 12.73
N MET A 202 12.24 -19.94 14.03
CA MET A 202 13.51 -19.63 14.65
C MET A 202 13.83 -20.59 15.79
N GLU A 203 15.10 -20.81 16.05
CA GLU A 203 15.55 -21.58 17.19
C GLU A 203 16.07 -20.64 18.27
N VAL A 204 15.66 -20.88 19.51
CA VAL A 204 16.04 -20.08 20.69
C VAL A 204 16.63 -20.99 21.74
N GLU A 205 17.85 -20.69 22.17
CA GLU A 205 18.47 -21.37 23.28
C GLU A 205 17.89 -20.87 24.61
N ARG A 206 17.31 -21.78 25.39
CA ARG A 206 16.78 -21.48 26.71
C ARG A 206 17.09 -22.60 27.68
N ASP A 207 17.72 -22.29 28.79
CA ASP A 207 18.06 -23.23 29.86
C ASP A 207 18.86 -24.46 29.37
N GLY A 208 19.75 -24.25 28.38
CA GLY A 208 20.58 -25.32 27.76
C GLY A 208 19.83 -26.24 26.81
N ARG A 209 18.65 -25.84 26.36
CA ARG A 209 17.78 -26.54 25.42
C ARG A 209 17.42 -25.62 24.26
N THR A 210 17.49 -26.14 23.03
CA THR A 210 17.01 -25.44 21.84
C THR A 210 15.49 -25.60 21.76
N VAL A 211 14.77 -24.48 21.65
CA VAL A 211 13.31 -24.42 21.49
C VAL A 211 13.01 -23.91 20.09
N LYS A 212 12.22 -24.65 19.32
CA LYS A 212 11.76 -24.22 18.00
C LYS A 212 10.51 -23.35 18.12
N VAL A 213 10.61 -22.10 17.69
CA VAL A 213 9.55 -21.10 17.76
C VAL A 213 9.00 -20.81 16.37
N GLY A 214 7.69 -20.93 16.20
CA GLY A 214 7.00 -20.43 15.01
C GLY A 214 6.70 -18.94 15.17
N VAL A 215 6.86 -18.18 14.09
CA VAL A 215 6.51 -16.75 14.03
C VAL A 215 5.55 -16.54 12.88
N ILE A 216 4.45 -15.84 13.14
CA ILE A 216 3.50 -15.41 12.12
C ILE A 216 3.47 -13.89 12.13
N GLU A 217 3.96 -13.26 11.06
CA GLU A 217 3.89 -11.83 10.84
C GLU A 217 2.57 -11.49 10.15
N ILE A 218 1.82 -10.53 10.70
CA ILE A 218 0.51 -10.12 10.20
C ILE A 218 0.55 -8.61 9.96
N PRO A 219 0.73 -8.16 8.71
CA PRO A 219 0.90 -6.74 8.40
C PRO A 219 -0.39 -5.92 8.51
N SER A 220 -1.57 -6.54 8.33
CA SER A 220 -2.88 -5.91 8.47
C SER A 220 -3.97 -6.96 8.71
N PHE A 221 -5.16 -6.52 9.14
CA PHE A 221 -6.34 -7.39 9.24
C PHE A 221 -7.16 -7.32 7.96
N TYR A 222 -6.63 -7.97 6.91
CA TYR A 222 -7.18 -7.96 5.55
C TYR A 222 -8.34 -8.95 5.38
N GLN A 223 -9.31 -8.58 4.51
CA GLN A 223 -10.41 -9.43 4.10
C GLN A 223 -10.94 -9.01 2.73
N ASP A 224 -11.11 -9.96 1.80
CA ASP A 224 -11.87 -9.74 0.56
C ASP A 224 -13.36 -9.81 0.87
N TYR A 225 -13.91 -8.66 1.33
CA TYR A 225 -15.31 -8.54 1.68
C TYR A 225 -16.23 -8.83 0.49
N SER A 226 -15.84 -8.44 -0.72
CA SER A 226 -16.65 -8.61 -1.93
C SER A 226 -16.77 -10.09 -2.31
N ALA A 227 -15.66 -10.83 -2.27
CA ALA A 227 -15.66 -12.28 -2.50
C ALA A 227 -16.45 -13.01 -1.41
N ARG A 228 -16.27 -12.63 -0.14
CA ARG A 228 -17.06 -13.18 0.97
C ARG A 228 -18.55 -12.94 0.78
N ALA A 229 -18.97 -11.73 0.42
CA ALA A 229 -20.38 -11.38 0.19
C ALA A 229 -20.98 -12.12 -1.02
N ALA A 230 -20.14 -12.43 -2.03
CA ALA A 230 -20.53 -13.25 -3.18
C ALA A 230 -20.61 -14.75 -2.87
N GLY A 231 -20.26 -15.19 -1.66
CA GLY A 231 -20.28 -16.60 -1.24
C GLY A 231 -19.05 -17.39 -1.67
N ASP A 232 -17.94 -16.74 -2.04
CA ASP A 232 -16.67 -17.42 -2.31
C ASP A 232 -16.10 -17.98 -1.00
N GLU A 233 -16.14 -19.31 -0.85
CA GLU A 233 -15.59 -19.98 0.33
C GLU A 233 -14.07 -19.89 0.42
N SER A 234 -13.38 -19.46 -0.63
CA SER A 234 -11.91 -19.32 -0.69
C SER A 234 -11.42 -17.86 -0.59
N TYR A 235 -12.29 -16.92 -0.16
CA TYR A 235 -11.94 -15.51 -0.04
C TYR A 235 -10.72 -15.27 0.84
N THR A 236 -9.92 -14.25 0.50
CA THR A 236 -8.74 -13.84 1.24
C THR A 236 -9.14 -13.31 2.62
N SER A 237 -8.52 -13.80 3.69
CA SER A 237 -8.84 -13.46 5.08
C SER A 237 -7.64 -13.72 5.99
N THR A 238 -7.31 -12.76 6.83
CA THR A 238 -6.27 -12.89 7.85
C THR A 238 -6.52 -14.09 8.76
N THR A 239 -7.75 -14.23 9.26
CA THR A 239 -8.13 -15.33 10.16
C THR A 239 -7.93 -16.70 9.53
N ARG A 240 -8.30 -16.83 8.24
CA ARG A 240 -8.13 -18.10 7.50
C ARG A 240 -6.67 -18.41 7.25
N ASP A 241 -5.90 -17.42 6.82
CA ASP A 241 -4.48 -17.60 6.57
C ASP A 241 -3.73 -17.95 7.84
N VAL A 242 -3.98 -17.25 8.95
CA VAL A 242 -3.33 -17.54 10.23
C VAL A 242 -3.70 -18.95 10.72
N ARG A 243 -4.96 -19.36 10.58
CA ARG A 243 -5.36 -20.76 10.92
C ARG A 243 -4.53 -21.77 10.13
N ARG A 244 -4.41 -21.57 8.82
CA ARG A 244 -3.61 -22.44 7.94
C ARG A 244 -2.13 -22.45 8.34
N LEU A 245 -1.55 -21.26 8.56
CA LEU A 245 -0.14 -21.11 8.94
C LEU A 245 0.18 -21.75 10.30
N VAL A 246 -0.74 -21.67 11.27
CA VAL A 246 -0.59 -22.37 12.56
C VAL A 246 -0.58 -23.88 12.37
N GLU A 247 -1.47 -24.44 11.54
CA GLU A 247 -1.48 -25.88 11.27
C GLU A 247 -0.21 -26.33 10.54
N GLU A 248 0.30 -25.54 9.61
CA GLU A 248 1.60 -25.80 8.96
C GLU A 248 2.76 -25.79 9.96
N LEU A 249 2.81 -24.79 10.86
CA LEU A 249 3.84 -24.70 11.90
C LEU A 249 3.77 -25.86 12.91
N LYS A 250 2.56 -26.30 13.26
CA LYS A 250 2.38 -27.52 14.09
C LYS A 250 2.99 -28.75 13.42
N ALA A 251 2.79 -28.89 12.11
CA ALA A 251 3.41 -30.00 11.37
C ALA A 251 4.94 -29.92 11.34
N GLU A 252 5.51 -28.71 11.52
CA GLU A 252 6.95 -28.47 11.67
C GLU A 252 7.46 -28.68 13.11
N ASN A 253 6.58 -29.12 14.03
CA ASN A 253 6.88 -29.41 15.45
C ASN A 253 7.43 -28.20 16.22
N ILE A 254 6.79 -27.02 16.07
CA ILE A 254 7.10 -25.86 16.91
C ILE A 254 6.68 -26.12 18.37
N GLU A 255 7.42 -25.53 19.32
CA GLU A 255 7.14 -25.64 20.76
C GLU A 255 6.54 -24.36 21.34
N ALA A 256 6.68 -23.24 20.62
CA ALA A 256 6.07 -21.95 20.98
C ALA A 256 5.67 -21.19 19.72
N LEU A 257 4.73 -20.26 19.86
CA LEU A 257 4.20 -19.44 18.77
C LEU A 257 4.36 -17.95 19.11
N VAL A 258 4.78 -17.17 18.14
CA VAL A 258 4.79 -15.70 18.20
C VAL A 258 3.90 -15.14 17.12
N ILE A 259 2.96 -14.30 17.48
CA ILE A 259 2.18 -13.46 16.56
C ILE A 259 2.82 -12.09 16.52
N ASP A 260 3.34 -11.71 15.37
CA ASP A 260 3.99 -10.41 15.18
C ASP A 260 3.04 -9.42 14.52
N LEU A 261 2.56 -8.46 15.34
CA LEU A 261 1.70 -7.36 14.93
C LEU A 261 2.45 -6.02 14.86
N ARG A 262 3.77 -6.03 14.91
CA ARG A 262 4.54 -4.79 14.78
C ARG A 262 4.27 -4.16 13.42
N ASN A 263 3.99 -2.85 13.41
CA ASN A 263 3.57 -2.06 12.24
C ASN A 263 2.23 -2.48 11.61
N ASN A 264 1.42 -3.29 12.30
CA ASN A 264 0.06 -3.58 11.86
C ASN A 264 -0.84 -2.37 12.14
N GLY A 265 -1.27 -1.68 11.09
CA GLY A 265 -2.10 -0.47 11.16
C GLY A 265 -3.59 -0.76 11.37
N GLY A 266 -4.00 -2.01 11.59
CA GLY A 266 -5.40 -2.40 11.73
C GLY A 266 -5.98 -3.05 10.47
N GLY A 267 -7.29 -2.87 10.25
CA GLY A 267 -8.04 -3.43 9.13
C GLY A 267 -9.49 -3.75 9.52
N HIS A 268 -10.01 -4.87 9.04
CA HIS A 268 -11.38 -5.29 9.36
C HIS A 268 -11.52 -5.77 10.81
N LEU A 269 -12.48 -5.19 11.54
CA LEU A 269 -12.78 -5.58 12.93
C LEU A 269 -13.15 -7.07 13.02
N SER A 270 -13.92 -7.59 12.07
CA SER A 270 -14.28 -9.01 12.02
C SER A 270 -13.07 -9.95 11.86
N GLU A 271 -11.99 -9.49 11.23
CA GLU A 271 -10.76 -10.27 11.15
C GLU A 271 -9.97 -10.20 12.47
N ALA A 272 -9.96 -9.05 13.14
CA ALA A 272 -9.33 -8.92 14.45
C ALA A 272 -10.03 -9.79 15.50
N THR A 273 -11.37 -9.80 15.51
CA THR A 273 -12.14 -10.66 16.46
C THR A 273 -11.97 -12.13 16.09
N GLY A 274 -12.12 -12.50 14.81
CA GLY A 274 -11.95 -13.88 14.37
C GLY A 274 -10.55 -14.43 14.61
N LEU A 275 -9.51 -13.60 14.37
CA LEU A 275 -8.12 -13.96 14.71
C LEU A 275 -7.96 -14.22 16.20
N THR A 276 -8.52 -13.35 17.06
CA THR A 276 -8.48 -13.52 18.50
C THR A 276 -9.16 -14.83 18.91
N GLY A 277 -10.34 -15.12 18.32
CA GLY A 277 -11.09 -16.35 18.55
C GLY A 277 -10.31 -17.63 18.23
N LEU A 278 -9.33 -17.58 17.29
CA LEU A 278 -8.45 -18.72 17.01
C LEU A 278 -7.67 -19.18 18.27
N PHE A 279 -7.37 -18.27 19.19
CA PHE A 279 -6.47 -18.52 20.33
C PHE A 279 -7.19 -18.58 21.67
N ILE A 280 -8.30 -17.85 21.83
CA ILE A 280 -9.05 -17.86 23.10
C ILE A 280 -10.20 -18.87 23.10
N GLY A 281 -10.65 -19.32 21.93
CA GLY A 281 -11.88 -20.11 21.79
C GLY A 281 -13.13 -19.22 21.96
N ASP A 282 -14.08 -19.67 22.78
CA ASP A 282 -15.32 -18.93 23.04
C ASP A 282 -15.07 -17.75 23.99
N GLY A 283 -15.70 -16.63 23.71
CA GLY A 283 -15.74 -15.52 24.66
C GLY A 283 -15.78 -14.13 24.02
N PRO A 284 -15.98 -13.11 24.85
CA PRO A 284 -16.00 -11.71 24.41
C PRO A 284 -14.62 -11.24 24.01
N VAL A 285 -14.53 -10.56 22.86
CA VAL A 285 -13.28 -10.01 22.31
C VAL A 285 -13.27 -8.50 22.47
N VAL A 286 -14.33 -7.82 22.04
CA VAL A 286 -14.41 -6.36 22.05
C VAL A 286 -15.85 -5.90 22.32
N GLN A 287 -15.98 -4.73 22.92
CA GLN A 287 -17.26 -4.07 23.14
C GLN A 287 -17.34 -2.81 22.27
N VAL A 288 -18.45 -2.64 21.56
CA VAL A 288 -18.76 -1.46 20.78
C VAL A 288 -19.91 -0.73 21.45
N ARG A 289 -19.73 0.56 21.77
CA ARG A 289 -20.77 1.41 22.31
C ARG A 289 -21.14 2.48 21.28
N ASP A 290 -22.40 2.52 20.90
CA ASP A 290 -22.89 3.51 19.96
C ASP A 290 -23.20 4.88 20.63
N SER A 291 -23.55 5.88 19.82
CA SER A 291 -23.89 7.23 20.30
C SER A 291 -25.15 7.28 21.17
N THR A 292 -26.01 6.26 21.14
CA THR A 292 -27.21 6.14 21.99
C THR A 292 -26.90 5.49 23.33
N GLY A 293 -25.66 5.00 23.53
CA GLY A 293 -25.22 4.29 24.73
C GLY A 293 -25.51 2.80 24.70
N ARG A 294 -26.03 2.26 23.58
CA ARG A 294 -26.21 0.81 23.41
C ARG A 294 -24.87 0.13 23.35
N LEU A 295 -24.69 -0.90 24.13
CA LEU A 295 -23.51 -1.74 24.17
C LEU A 295 -23.73 -2.99 23.31
N GLU A 296 -22.85 -3.27 22.40
CA GLU A 296 -22.76 -4.51 21.66
C GLU A 296 -21.44 -5.21 22.05
N VAL A 297 -21.52 -6.46 22.40
CA VAL A 297 -20.36 -7.30 22.70
C VAL A 297 -20.12 -8.18 21.48
N LEU A 298 -18.94 -8.08 20.90
CA LEU A 298 -18.55 -8.97 19.80
C LEU A 298 -17.84 -10.17 20.41
N ASP A 299 -18.51 -11.31 20.30
CA ASP A 299 -18.04 -12.59 20.80
C ASP A 299 -17.56 -13.44 19.62
N GLU A 300 -16.53 -14.23 19.86
CA GLU A 300 -16.15 -15.29 18.94
C GLU A 300 -16.54 -16.65 19.52
N SER A 301 -16.97 -17.53 18.65
CA SER A 301 -17.43 -18.86 18.97
C SER A 301 -16.59 -19.87 18.21
N ALA A 302 -15.48 -20.29 18.79
CA ALA A 302 -14.62 -21.33 18.23
C ALA A 302 -14.56 -22.51 19.21
N PRO A 303 -14.85 -23.74 18.76
CA PRO A 303 -14.99 -24.89 19.68
C PRO A 303 -13.69 -25.27 20.40
N LYS A 304 -12.54 -24.90 19.83
CA LYS A 304 -11.21 -25.06 20.46
C LYS A 304 -10.21 -24.07 19.89
N PRO A 305 -9.28 -23.57 20.69
CA PRO A 305 -8.10 -22.83 20.20
C PRO A 305 -7.33 -23.67 19.17
N VAL A 306 -6.81 -22.99 18.13
CA VAL A 306 -5.93 -23.63 17.14
C VAL A 306 -4.53 -23.90 17.68
N TRP A 307 -4.15 -23.21 18.75
CA TRP A 307 -2.88 -23.37 19.45
C TRP A 307 -3.13 -23.29 20.97
N ASP A 308 -2.62 -24.27 21.72
CA ASP A 308 -2.74 -24.39 23.18
C ASP A 308 -1.37 -24.36 23.91
N GLY A 309 -0.28 -24.23 23.15
CA GLY A 309 1.07 -24.10 23.69
C GLY A 309 1.44 -22.66 24.08
N PRO A 310 2.68 -22.45 24.54
CA PRO A 310 3.19 -21.11 24.85
C PRO A 310 3.05 -20.17 23.65
N MET A 311 2.52 -18.97 23.90
CA MET A 311 2.30 -17.95 22.86
C MET A 311 2.73 -16.56 23.34
N GLY A 312 3.30 -15.77 22.45
CA GLY A 312 3.60 -14.36 22.65
C GLY A 312 3.05 -13.51 21.52
N VAL A 313 2.74 -12.25 21.80
CA VAL A 313 2.32 -11.26 20.80
C VAL A 313 3.31 -10.10 20.84
N LEU A 314 3.85 -9.74 19.68
CA LEU A 314 4.73 -8.58 19.52
C LEU A 314 3.91 -7.40 18.97
N VAL A 315 4.04 -6.27 19.62
CA VAL A 315 3.43 -5.01 19.20
C VAL A 315 4.46 -3.88 19.28
N ASN A 316 4.22 -2.79 18.56
CA ASN A 316 5.02 -1.58 18.67
C ASN A 316 4.11 -0.33 18.66
N ARG A 317 4.69 0.86 18.63
CA ARG A 317 3.91 2.11 18.63
C ARG A 317 3.07 2.34 17.36
N PHE A 318 3.22 1.52 16.34
CA PHE A 318 2.50 1.59 15.06
C PHE A 318 1.53 0.41 14.88
N SER A 319 1.33 -0.39 15.94
CA SER A 319 0.35 -1.47 15.98
C SER A 319 -1.00 -0.97 16.47
#